data_1c44b6ddda04ab60aadd1b0ad2d95ee2
#
_entry.id   1c44b6ddda04ab60aadd1b0ad2d95ee2
#
_cell.length_a   1.000
_cell.length_b   1.000
_cell.length_c   1.000
_cell.angle_alpha   90.00
_cell.angle_beta   90.00
_cell.angle_gamma   90.00
#
_symmetry.space_group_name_H-M   'P 1'
#
loop_
_entity.id
_entity.type
_entity.pdbx_description
1 polymer ?
#
loop_
_entity_poly.entity_id
_entity_poly.type
_entity_poly.pdbx_seq_one_letter_code
_entity_poly.pdbx_strand_id
1 'polypeptide(L)'
;MEEYKDAHFTLRLFKEVLSRPEFKNYSAGIVVQAYLPDAYEFQTELLDFAKARMADGGAPLKMRLVKGCNLEMETVISSLRGWPNPVRTSKTEVDANYLHILEWALLPENAKALHVGVASHNLFTIAYAYLLSRKLGSAEYMTFEMLEGMADHV
;
A
#
# COMPACT_ATOMS: atom_id res chain seq x y z
N MET A 1 8.69 -4.92 1.14
CA MET A 1 8.72 -5.14 -0.33
C MET A 1 9.58 -4.04 -0.92
N GLU A 2 10.85 -4.30 -1.10
CA GLU A 2 11.81 -3.26 -1.49
C GLU A 2 12.16 -3.34 -2.99
N GLU A 3 12.31 -4.53 -3.53
CA GLU A 3 12.63 -4.73 -4.95
C GLU A 3 11.43 -5.33 -5.71
N TYR A 4 11.19 -4.85 -6.91
CA TYR A 4 10.08 -5.30 -7.75
C TYR A 4 10.12 -6.80 -8.04
N LYS A 5 11.30 -7.35 -8.30
CA LYS A 5 11.46 -8.79 -8.59
C LYS A 5 10.91 -9.71 -7.49
N ASP A 6 10.88 -9.22 -6.24
CA ASP A 6 10.44 -9.98 -5.08
C ASP A 6 8.98 -9.64 -4.67
N ALA A 7 8.34 -8.69 -5.34
CA ALA A 7 7.04 -8.16 -4.93
C ALA A 7 5.94 -9.23 -4.91
N HIS A 8 5.79 -9.98 -5.99
CA HIS A 8 4.80 -11.07 -6.09
C HIS A 8 5.07 -12.20 -5.10
N PHE A 9 6.36 -12.56 -4.92
CA PHE A 9 6.75 -13.59 -3.96
C PHE A 9 6.42 -13.14 -2.53
N THR A 10 6.73 -11.90 -2.19
CA THR A 10 6.45 -11.32 -0.87
C THR A 10 4.95 -11.32 -0.57
N LEU A 11 4.11 -10.90 -1.52
CA LEU A 11 2.66 -10.91 -1.34
C LEU A 11 2.11 -12.33 -1.15
N ARG A 12 2.59 -13.27 -1.95
CA ARG A 12 2.20 -14.68 -1.82
C ARG A 12 2.60 -15.26 -0.46
N LEU A 13 3.84 -15.03 -0.03
CA LEU A 13 4.33 -15.48 1.26
C LEU A 13 3.55 -14.87 2.42
N PHE A 14 3.25 -13.57 2.36
CA PHE A 14 2.43 -12.87 3.34
C PHE A 14 1.05 -13.54 3.49
N LYS A 15 0.36 -13.82 2.38
CA LYS A 15 -0.94 -14.49 2.40
C LYS A 15 -0.83 -15.92 2.93
N GLU A 16 0.17 -16.68 2.50
CA GLU A 16 0.39 -18.06 2.94
C GLU A 16 0.63 -18.15 4.46
N VAL A 17 1.49 -17.30 5.00
CA VAL A 17 1.76 -17.25 6.44
C VAL A 17 0.49 -16.88 7.22
N LEU A 18 -0.24 -15.84 6.79
CA LEU A 18 -1.43 -15.37 7.49
C LEU A 18 -2.66 -16.27 7.31
N SER A 19 -2.60 -17.26 6.40
CA SER A 19 -3.62 -18.29 6.26
C SER A 19 -3.52 -19.38 7.32
N ARG A 20 -2.43 -19.42 8.10
CA ARG A 20 -2.26 -20.39 9.16
C ARG A 20 -3.16 -20.06 10.36
N PRO A 21 -3.76 -21.07 11.02
CA PRO A 21 -4.72 -20.84 12.10
C PRO A 21 -4.17 -20.01 13.28
N GLU A 22 -2.88 -20.17 13.60
CA GLU A 22 -2.22 -19.43 14.70
C GLU A 22 -2.18 -17.92 14.46
N PHE A 23 -2.27 -17.46 13.20
CA PHE A 23 -2.27 -16.05 12.86
C PHE A 23 -3.68 -15.48 12.60
N LYS A 24 -4.74 -16.26 12.80
CA LYS A 24 -6.11 -15.84 12.50
C LYS A 24 -6.49 -14.50 13.13
N ASN A 25 -6.07 -14.25 14.36
CA ASN A 25 -6.38 -13.03 15.12
C ASN A 25 -5.27 -11.98 15.04
N TYR A 26 -4.25 -12.19 14.22
CA TYR A 26 -3.13 -11.27 14.09
C TYR A 26 -3.37 -10.28 12.95
N SER A 27 -3.48 -8.98 13.29
CA SER A 27 -3.58 -7.90 12.30
C SER A 27 -2.19 -7.53 11.83
N ALA A 28 -1.82 -8.03 10.65
CA ALA A 28 -0.54 -7.77 10.02
C ALA A 28 -0.66 -6.69 8.95
N GLY A 29 0.47 -6.07 8.58
CA GLY A 29 0.54 -5.08 7.51
C GLY A 29 1.58 -5.41 6.46
N ILE A 30 1.32 -4.93 5.24
CA ILE A 30 2.25 -5.01 4.10
C ILE A 30 2.31 -3.66 3.37
N VAL A 31 3.44 -3.38 2.73
CA VAL A 31 3.64 -2.13 1.98
C VAL A 31 3.23 -2.31 0.52
N VAL A 32 2.48 -1.35 -0.02
CA VAL A 32 2.19 -1.21 -1.46
C VAL A 32 2.84 0.08 -1.95
N GLN A 33 3.60 -0.03 -3.03
CA GLN A 33 4.38 1.07 -3.61
C GLN A 33 3.73 1.56 -4.90
N ALA A 34 3.21 2.78 -4.90
CA ALA A 34 2.44 3.34 -6.01
C ALA A 34 3.24 3.55 -7.31
N TYR A 35 4.58 3.58 -7.24
CA TYR A 35 5.41 3.69 -8.46
C TYR A 35 5.47 2.39 -9.27
N LEU A 36 5.03 1.25 -8.71
CA LEU A 36 4.96 -0.02 -9.41
C LEU A 36 3.73 -0.06 -10.34
N PRO A 37 3.86 -0.62 -11.54
CA PRO A 37 2.74 -0.75 -12.46
C PRO A 37 1.61 -1.61 -11.88
N ASP A 38 1.96 -2.66 -11.16
CA ASP A 38 1.05 -3.67 -10.61
C ASP A 38 0.49 -3.29 -9.22
N ALA A 39 0.79 -2.09 -8.72
CA ALA A 39 0.42 -1.67 -7.36
C ALA A 39 -1.09 -1.76 -7.09
N TYR A 40 -1.92 -1.43 -8.08
CA TYR A 40 -3.36 -1.54 -7.97
C TYR A 40 -3.84 -3.01 -7.93
N GLU A 41 -3.21 -3.87 -8.70
CA GLU A 41 -3.50 -5.31 -8.69
C GLU A 41 -3.11 -5.94 -7.35
N PHE A 42 -1.93 -5.58 -6.81
CA PHE A 42 -1.52 -5.99 -5.47
C PHE A 42 -2.51 -5.57 -4.39
N GLN A 43 -3.00 -4.34 -4.46
CA GLN A 43 -4.02 -3.86 -3.53
C GLN A 43 -5.31 -4.68 -3.64
N THR A 44 -5.78 -4.96 -4.85
CA THR A 44 -7.00 -5.72 -5.09
C THR A 44 -6.88 -7.14 -4.55
N GLU A 45 -5.78 -7.82 -4.86
CA GLU A 45 -5.49 -9.17 -4.38
C GLU A 45 -5.39 -9.23 -2.85
N LEU A 46 -4.76 -8.22 -2.24
CA LEU A 46 -4.65 -8.10 -0.79
C LEU A 46 -6.00 -7.86 -0.12
N LEU A 47 -6.86 -7.04 -0.73
CA LEU A 47 -8.20 -6.77 -0.23
C LEU A 47 -9.10 -8.01 -0.30
N ASP A 48 -9.08 -8.74 -1.40
CA ASP A 48 -9.86 -9.97 -1.55
C ASP A 48 -9.46 -10.99 -0.49
N PHE A 49 -8.16 -11.12 -0.23
CA PHE A 49 -7.65 -11.95 0.86
C PHE A 49 -8.10 -11.45 2.22
N ALA A 50 -8.05 -10.14 2.49
CA ALA A 50 -8.49 -9.55 3.76
C ALA A 50 -9.99 -9.75 3.99
N LYS A 51 -10.82 -9.56 2.97
CA LYS A 51 -12.27 -9.78 3.03
C LYS A 51 -12.61 -11.26 3.31
N ALA A 52 -11.97 -12.20 2.61
CA ALA A 52 -12.16 -13.63 2.84
C ALA A 52 -11.75 -14.03 4.27
N ARG A 53 -10.62 -13.51 4.75
CA ARG A 53 -10.14 -13.72 6.11
C ARG A 53 -11.12 -13.21 7.17
N MET A 54 -11.68 -12.00 6.99
CA MET A 54 -12.67 -11.44 7.91
C MET A 54 -13.98 -12.21 7.89
N ALA A 55 -14.42 -12.68 6.72
CA ALA A 55 -15.62 -13.53 6.61
C ALA A 55 -15.48 -14.84 7.39
N ASP A 56 -14.24 -15.37 7.50
CA ASP A 56 -13.92 -16.52 8.35
C ASP A 56 -13.66 -16.15 9.82
N GLY A 57 -13.94 -14.91 10.23
CA GLY A 57 -13.78 -14.42 11.61
C GLY A 57 -12.33 -14.08 11.99
N GLY A 58 -11.46 -13.82 11.01
CA GLY A 58 -10.09 -13.36 11.24
C GLY A 58 -10.00 -11.84 11.40
N ALA A 59 -8.82 -11.38 11.88
CA ALA A 59 -8.54 -9.96 12.04
C ALA A 59 -8.38 -9.23 10.69
N PRO A 60 -8.71 -7.93 10.61
CA PRO A 60 -8.43 -7.10 9.44
C PRO A 60 -6.92 -7.00 9.20
N LEU A 61 -6.54 -6.65 7.97
CA LEU A 61 -5.16 -6.41 7.59
C LEU A 61 -4.89 -4.91 7.45
N LYS A 62 -3.63 -4.53 7.31
CA LYS A 62 -3.21 -3.16 7.06
C LYS A 62 -2.36 -3.08 5.79
N MET A 63 -2.68 -2.13 4.93
CA MET A 63 -1.86 -1.73 3.81
C MET A 63 -1.20 -0.39 4.11
N ARG A 64 0.13 -0.35 4.10
CA ARG A 64 0.89 0.89 4.10
C ARG A 64 1.11 1.35 2.67
N LEU A 65 0.47 2.44 2.28
CA LEU A 65 0.60 3.01 0.94
C LEU A 65 1.74 4.02 0.92
N VAL A 66 2.75 3.75 0.10
CA VAL A 66 3.91 4.63 -0.15
C VAL A 66 4.01 4.95 -1.63
N LYS A 67 4.69 6.05 -1.97
CA LYS A 67 4.98 6.37 -3.38
C LYS A 67 6.01 5.41 -3.98
N GLY A 68 7.07 5.12 -3.25
CA GLY A 68 8.17 4.21 -3.60
C GLY A 68 9.49 4.78 -3.12
N CYS A 69 10.45 3.90 -2.80
CA CYS A 69 11.72 4.30 -2.19
C CYS A 69 12.96 3.90 -3.00
N ASN A 70 12.85 2.98 -3.95
CA ASN A 70 14.00 2.37 -4.64
C ASN A 70 14.07 2.70 -6.14
N LEU A 71 13.56 3.86 -6.58
CA LEU A 71 13.50 4.25 -7.98
C LEU A 71 14.86 4.15 -8.68
N GLU A 72 15.91 4.68 -8.07
CA GLU A 72 17.25 4.69 -8.64
C GLU A 72 17.83 3.27 -8.73
N MET A 73 17.67 2.47 -7.68
CA MET A 73 18.16 1.09 -7.64
C MET A 73 17.46 0.22 -8.70
N GLU A 74 16.13 0.32 -8.82
CA GLU A 74 15.36 -0.41 -9.83
C GLU A 74 15.79 -0.02 -11.26
N THR A 75 16.03 1.27 -11.49
CA THR A 75 16.50 1.77 -12.78
C THR A 75 17.90 1.25 -13.11
N VAL A 76 18.82 1.28 -12.14
CA VAL A 76 20.20 0.79 -12.35
C VAL A 76 20.21 -0.73 -12.59
N ILE A 77 19.50 -1.50 -11.77
CA ILE A 77 19.46 -2.96 -11.91
C ILE A 77 18.84 -3.34 -13.26
N SER A 78 17.75 -2.72 -13.66
CA SER A 78 17.09 -2.97 -14.93
C SER A 78 18.03 -2.67 -16.10
N SER A 79 18.73 -1.54 -16.06
CA SER A 79 19.71 -1.16 -17.08
C SER A 79 20.86 -2.16 -17.19
N LEU A 80 21.46 -2.56 -16.05
CA LEU A 80 22.58 -3.51 -16.01
C LEU A 80 22.19 -4.90 -16.52
N ARG A 81 20.92 -5.30 -16.34
CA ARG A 81 20.43 -6.61 -16.76
C ARG A 81 19.74 -6.61 -18.13
N GLY A 82 19.60 -5.46 -18.76
CA GLY A 82 18.86 -5.30 -20.01
C GLY A 82 17.36 -5.59 -19.86
N TRP A 83 16.81 -5.39 -18.65
CA TRP A 83 15.40 -5.56 -18.38
C TRP A 83 14.61 -4.26 -18.62
N PRO A 84 13.31 -4.34 -18.94
CA PRO A 84 12.47 -3.15 -18.89
C PRO A 84 12.47 -2.54 -17.49
N ASN A 85 12.51 -1.20 -17.39
CA ASN A 85 12.39 -0.54 -16.10
C ASN A 85 10.98 -0.80 -15.51
N PRO A 86 10.87 -1.43 -14.34
CA PRO A 86 9.58 -1.83 -13.78
C PRO A 86 8.83 -0.67 -13.12
N VAL A 87 9.47 0.48 -12.91
CA VAL A 87 8.88 1.57 -12.13
C VAL A 87 8.45 2.74 -12.98
N ARG A 88 7.37 3.41 -12.57
CA ARG A 88 6.95 4.69 -13.14
C ARG A 88 7.99 5.75 -12.78
N THR A 89 8.54 6.42 -13.76
CA THR A 89 9.59 7.44 -13.57
C THR A 89 9.02 8.85 -13.47
N SER A 90 7.81 9.07 -13.98
CA SER A 90 7.12 10.36 -13.88
C SER A 90 6.50 10.55 -12.48
N LYS A 91 6.92 11.63 -11.79
CA LYS A 91 6.34 11.99 -10.49
C LYS A 91 4.82 12.16 -10.58
N THR A 92 4.32 12.76 -11.65
CA THR A 92 2.88 12.97 -11.86
C THR A 92 2.13 11.64 -11.98
N GLU A 93 2.68 10.66 -12.68
CA GLU A 93 2.07 9.33 -12.80
C GLU A 93 2.07 8.58 -11.46
N VAL A 94 3.16 8.70 -10.69
CA VAL A 94 3.24 8.10 -9.35
C VAL A 94 2.22 8.75 -8.42
N ASP A 95 2.12 10.08 -8.43
CA ASP A 95 1.16 10.83 -7.61
C ASP A 95 -0.30 10.47 -8.00
N ALA A 96 -0.60 10.37 -9.29
CA ALA A 96 -1.92 9.97 -9.77
C ALA A 96 -2.27 8.54 -9.35
N ASN A 97 -1.34 7.59 -9.51
CA ASN A 97 -1.56 6.21 -9.10
C ASN A 97 -1.70 6.08 -7.57
N TYR A 98 -0.94 6.85 -6.81
CA TYR A 98 -1.08 6.91 -5.35
C TYR A 98 -2.49 7.34 -4.93
N LEU A 99 -3.01 8.42 -5.55
CA LEU A 99 -4.36 8.90 -5.26
C LEU A 99 -5.43 7.90 -5.69
N HIS A 100 -5.27 7.27 -6.85
CA HIS A 100 -6.20 6.24 -7.33
C HIS A 100 -6.28 5.05 -6.37
N ILE A 101 -5.13 4.54 -5.91
CA ILE A 101 -5.04 3.47 -4.91
C ILE A 101 -5.69 3.90 -3.59
N LEU A 102 -5.40 5.13 -3.13
CA LEU A 102 -5.91 5.69 -1.90
C LEU A 102 -7.43 5.85 -1.92
N GLU A 103 -7.99 6.41 -2.99
CA GLU A 103 -9.43 6.62 -3.14
C GLU A 103 -10.20 5.32 -3.05
N TRP A 104 -9.72 4.29 -3.74
CA TRP A 104 -10.34 2.98 -3.73
C TRP A 104 -10.20 2.28 -2.37
N ALA A 105 -9.02 2.41 -1.72
CA ALA A 105 -8.78 1.83 -0.40
C ALA A 105 -9.65 2.45 0.69
N LEU A 106 -9.98 3.74 0.58
CA LEU A 106 -10.80 4.46 1.56
C LEU A 106 -12.31 4.28 1.38
N LEU A 107 -12.77 3.55 0.36
CA LEU A 107 -14.17 3.15 0.30
C LEU A 107 -14.52 2.33 1.55
N PRO A 108 -15.64 2.61 2.27
CA PRO A 108 -15.93 2.00 3.55
C PRO A 108 -15.94 0.47 3.54
N GLU A 109 -16.45 -0.12 2.46
CA GLU A 109 -16.49 -1.57 2.23
C GLU A 109 -15.10 -2.20 2.06
N ASN A 110 -14.08 -1.40 1.69
CA ASN A 110 -12.69 -1.82 1.52
C ASN A 110 -11.88 -1.53 2.78
N ALA A 111 -11.96 -0.29 3.28
CA ALA A 111 -11.21 0.18 4.43
C ALA A 111 -11.44 -0.64 5.69
N LYS A 112 -12.65 -1.18 5.87
CA LYS A 112 -13.02 -2.03 7.00
C LYS A 112 -12.19 -3.34 7.05
N ALA A 113 -11.89 -3.91 5.89
CA ALA A 113 -11.13 -5.16 5.82
C ALA A 113 -9.61 -4.91 5.68
N LEU A 114 -9.25 -3.84 4.99
CA LEU A 114 -7.86 -3.47 4.70
C LEU A 114 -7.63 -2.03 5.14
N HIS A 115 -7.19 -1.86 6.39
CA HIS A 115 -6.86 -0.55 6.95
C HIS A 115 -5.74 0.12 6.17
N VAL A 116 -5.75 1.44 6.10
CA VAL A 116 -4.81 2.21 5.27
C VAL A 116 -3.85 3.02 6.11
N GLY A 117 -2.55 2.76 5.97
CA GLY A 117 -1.48 3.62 6.43
C GLY A 117 -1.07 4.58 5.30
N VAL A 118 -1.44 5.84 5.42
CA VAL A 118 -1.10 6.89 4.45
C VAL A 118 0.30 7.39 4.76
N ALA A 119 1.30 6.88 4.03
CA ALA A 119 2.69 7.27 4.22
C ALA A 119 3.06 8.41 3.26
N SER A 120 3.11 9.63 3.79
CA SER A 120 3.42 10.82 3.01
C SER A 120 3.88 11.98 3.92
N HIS A 121 4.84 12.78 3.42
CA HIS A 121 5.21 14.08 3.98
C HIS A 121 4.65 15.25 3.14
N ASN A 122 3.83 14.96 2.14
CA ASN A 122 3.21 15.98 1.30
C ASN A 122 1.90 16.45 1.94
N LEU A 123 1.83 17.71 2.36
CA LEU A 123 0.67 18.31 3.03
C LEU A 123 -0.62 18.19 2.20
N PHE A 124 -0.55 18.33 0.88
CA PHE A 124 -1.73 18.20 0.02
C PHE A 124 -2.25 16.76 0.01
N THR A 125 -1.36 15.77 -0.04
CA THR A 125 -1.74 14.35 0.04
C THR A 125 -2.37 14.03 1.39
N ILE A 126 -1.78 14.53 2.49
CA ILE A 126 -2.29 14.35 3.85
C ILE A 126 -3.67 14.98 4.00
N ALA A 127 -3.82 16.25 3.59
CA ALA A 127 -5.10 16.96 3.65
C ALA A 127 -6.17 16.27 2.80
N TYR A 128 -5.82 15.83 1.60
CA TYR A 128 -6.73 15.09 0.73
C TYR A 128 -7.21 13.79 1.38
N ALA A 129 -6.28 12.97 1.88
CA ALA A 129 -6.60 11.72 2.57
C ALA A 129 -7.50 11.95 3.79
N TYR A 130 -7.18 12.97 4.59
CA TYR A 130 -7.98 13.37 5.76
C TYR A 130 -9.42 13.73 5.39
N LEU A 131 -9.59 14.64 4.43
CA LEU A 131 -10.91 15.09 4.00
C LEU A 131 -11.72 13.97 3.35
N LEU A 132 -11.07 13.16 2.51
CA LEU A 132 -11.71 12.04 1.81
C LEU A 132 -12.18 10.98 2.81
N SER A 133 -11.34 10.56 3.76
CA SER A 133 -11.70 9.56 4.76
C SER A 133 -12.88 10.00 5.63
N ARG A 134 -12.94 11.28 5.99
CA ARG A 134 -14.09 11.85 6.73
C ARG A 134 -15.36 11.90 5.88
N LYS A 135 -15.24 12.32 4.62
CA LYS A 135 -16.36 12.35 3.67
C LYS A 135 -16.96 10.97 3.45
N LEU A 136 -16.12 9.94 3.38
CA LEU A 136 -16.53 8.55 3.16
C LEU A 136 -16.94 7.83 4.46
N GLY A 137 -16.64 8.38 5.64
CA GLY A 137 -16.90 7.72 6.92
C GLY A 137 -15.93 6.57 7.23
N SER A 138 -14.72 6.59 6.65
CA SER A 138 -13.68 5.57 6.81
C SER A 138 -12.46 6.03 7.63
N ALA A 139 -12.57 7.17 8.30
CA ALA A 139 -11.45 7.77 9.03
C ALA A 139 -10.89 6.88 10.16
N GLU A 140 -11.71 6.05 10.78
CA GLU A 140 -11.28 5.11 11.83
C GLU A 140 -10.37 3.97 11.31
N TYR A 141 -10.41 3.69 10.00
CA TYR A 141 -9.62 2.66 9.33
C TYR A 141 -8.34 3.21 8.68
N MET A 142 -8.04 4.49 8.91
CA MET A 142 -6.88 5.17 8.33
C MET A 142 -5.94 5.71 9.41
N THR A 143 -4.64 5.60 9.16
CA THR A 143 -3.58 6.25 9.96
C THR A 143 -2.64 7.00 9.05
N PHE A 144 -2.07 8.11 9.55
CA PHE A 144 -0.93 8.75 8.90
C PHE A 144 0.37 8.14 9.40
N GLU A 145 1.32 7.98 8.50
CA GLU A 145 2.63 7.43 8.80
C GLU A 145 3.72 8.33 8.21
N MET A 146 4.69 8.71 9.04
CA MET A 146 5.78 9.60 8.67
C MET A 146 7.10 8.99 9.11
N LEU A 147 8.18 9.32 8.39
CA LEU A 147 9.52 8.97 8.80
C LEU A 147 10.06 10.09 9.71
N GLU A 148 10.58 9.70 10.87
CA GLU A 148 11.26 10.62 11.78
C GLU A 148 12.50 11.22 11.09
N GLY A 149 12.74 12.51 11.31
CA GLY A 149 13.86 13.23 10.71
C GLY A 149 13.69 13.58 9.23
N MET A 150 12.50 13.34 8.66
CA MET A 150 12.16 13.74 7.30
C MET A 150 11.02 14.76 7.33
N ALA A 151 11.25 15.98 6.83
CA ALA A 151 10.26 17.05 6.77
C ALA A 151 9.61 17.37 8.14
N ASP A 152 10.43 17.67 9.15
CA ASP A 152 10.01 17.94 10.54
C ASP A 152 9.01 19.09 10.71
N HIS A 153 8.76 19.84 9.64
CA HIS A 153 7.79 20.94 9.60
C HIS A 153 6.35 20.50 9.22
N VAL A 154 6.16 19.21 8.90
CA VAL A 154 4.87 18.58 8.60
C VAL A 154 4.38 17.80 9.81
#